data_29ffea7a546475f83f43a6f33d41480a
#
_entry.id   29ffea7a546475f83f43a6f33d41480a
#
_cell.length_a   1.000
_cell.length_b   1.000
_cell.length_c   1.000
_cell.angle_alpha   90.00
_cell.angle_beta   90.00
_cell.angle_gamma   90.00
#
_symmetry.space_group_name_H-M   'P 1'
#
loop_
_entity.id
_entity.type
_entity.pdbx_description
1 polymer ?
#
loop_
_entity_poly.entity_id
_entity_poly.type
_entity_poly.pdbx_seq_one_letter_code
_entity_poly.pdbx_strand_id
1 'polypeptide(L)'
;KSSDKGGMAKVTVFAESGGHKMTETLNIEILNRAPRITSAESVLLSRNESRTFRFNPFKTEDGNCAWLEASTYPSIGWNSLFSYMKNYQYTCTEQLSAKGLTILYSMPMLSEANAAEAKKMLPEILTSLYSRQLSNGGFSYWPGDTHTDEWVTSMAGELLVQAKAEGFDVNSGVIKNWLSYQKQCVRNYRTAKVY
;
A
#
# COMPACT_ATOMS: atom_id res chain seq x y z
N LYS A 1 19.22 -1.80 -32.01
CA LYS A 1 18.42 -3.03 -31.94
C LYS A 1 18.21 -3.32 -30.47
N SER A 2 16.98 -3.34 -30.00
CA SER A 2 16.66 -3.82 -28.66
C SER A 2 16.76 -5.36 -28.68
N SER A 3 17.27 -5.95 -27.61
CA SER A 3 17.20 -7.39 -27.41
C SER A 3 15.77 -7.77 -27.01
N ASP A 4 15.29 -8.95 -27.40
CA ASP A 4 13.99 -9.46 -26.99
C ASP A 4 13.98 -9.91 -25.50
N LYS A 5 15.13 -9.78 -24.83
CA LYS A 5 15.27 -10.10 -23.39
C LYS A 5 15.11 -8.84 -22.56
N GLY A 6 14.32 -8.93 -21.50
CA GLY A 6 14.25 -7.89 -20.48
C GLY A 6 15.61 -7.65 -19.80
N GLY A 7 15.82 -6.49 -19.23
CA GLY A 7 17.07 -6.15 -18.55
C GLY A 7 17.28 -4.64 -18.45
N MET A 8 18.53 -4.22 -18.23
CA MET A 8 18.92 -2.81 -18.19
C MET A 8 19.74 -2.44 -19.43
N ALA A 9 19.28 -1.42 -20.15
CA ALA A 9 20.05 -0.79 -21.23
C ALA A 9 20.77 0.44 -20.69
N LYS A 10 22.03 0.59 -21.08
CA LYS A 10 22.82 1.77 -20.80
C LYS A 10 22.86 2.65 -22.06
N VAL A 11 22.30 3.85 -21.97
CA VAL A 11 22.31 4.84 -23.05
C VAL A 11 23.24 5.98 -22.65
N THR A 12 24.26 6.23 -23.45
CA THR A 12 25.18 7.34 -23.24
C THR A 12 24.97 8.37 -24.31
N VAL A 13 24.69 9.59 -23.91
CA VAL A 13 24.47 10.74 -24.77
C VAL A 13 25.70 11.64 -24.66
N PHE A 14 26.24 12.02 -25.83
CA PHE A 14 27.36 12.97 -25.96
C PHE A 14 26.84 14.24 -26.58
N ALA A 15 27.19 15.37 -26.00
CA ALA A 15 26.96 16.68 -26.59
C ALA A 15 28.28 17.48 -26.64
N GLU A 16 28.53 18.13 -27.74
CA GLU A 16 29.71 18.99 -27.94
C GLU A 16 29.29 20.28 -28.64
N SER A 17 29.64 21.42 -28.06
CA SER A 17 29.40 22.74 -28.64
C SER A 17 30.36 23.75 -28.04
N GLY A 18 30.93 24.62 -28.87
CA GLY A 18 31.79 25.74 -28.43
C GLY A 18 33.01 25.30 -27.59
N GLY A 19 33.57 24.11 -27.84
CA GLY A 19 34.69 23.57 -27.08
C GLY A 19 34.31 22.91 -25.75
N HIS A 20 33.04 22.90 -25.39
CA HIS A 20 32.50 22.20 -24.21
C HIS A 20 31.98 20.83 -24.60
N LYS A 21 32.34 19.82 -23.78
CA LYS A 21 31.87 18.42 -23.93
C LYS A 21 31.09 18.04 -22.74
N MET A 22 29.92 17.43 -22.96
CA MET A 22 29.06 16.89 -21.92
C MET A 22 28.74 15.41 -22.23
N THR A 23 28.78 14.58 -21.23
CA THR A 23 28.43 13.16 -21.35
C THR A 23 27.45 12.81 -20.26
N GLU A 24 26.29 12.31 -20.63
CA GLU A 24 25.27 11.83 -19.72
C GLU A 24 25.03 10.36 -19.98
N THR A 25 24.90 9.57 -18.92
CA THR A 25 24.63 8.14 -19.01
C THR A 25 23.35 7.82 -18.26
N LEU A 26 22.36 7.28 -18.97
CA LEU A 26 21.07 6.87 -18.47
C LEU A 26 20.97 5.34 -18.47
N ASN A 27 20.47 4.79 -17.38
CA ASN A 27 20.08 3.40 -17.32
C ASN A 27 18.58 3.30 -17.58
N ILE A 28 18.20 2.60 -18.63
CA ILE A 28 16.80 2.43 -19.06
C ILE A 28 16.43 0.98 -18.91
N GLU A 29 15.36 0.73 -18.19
CA GLU A 29 14.82 -0.63 -18.05
C GLU A 29 14.17 -1.09 -19.36
N ILE A 30 14.56 -2.26 -19.84
CA ILE A 30 13.93 -2.94 -20.98
C ILE A 30 12.89 -3.90 -20.42
N LEU A 31 11.63 -3.53 -20.54
CA LEU A 31 10.52 -4.36 -20.10
C LEU A 31 10.13 -5.37 -21.18
N ASN A 32 9.83 -6.59 -20.76
CA ASN A 32 9.14 -7.52 -21.62
C ASN A 32 7.70 -7.05 -21.83
N ARG A 33 7.30 -6.84 -23.08
CA ARG A 33 5.94 -6.42 -23.44
C ARG A 33 4.90 -7.53 -23.39
N ALA A 34 5.31 -8.77 -23.19
CA ALA A 34 4.37 -9.87 -23.07
C ALA A 34 3.47 -9.69 -21.83
N PRO A 35 2.16 -9.81 -21.97
CA PRO A 35 1.26 -9.71 -20.82
C PRO A 35 1.56 -10.85 -19.85
N ARG A 36 1.47 -10.54 -18.55
CA ARG A 36 1.57 -11.58 -17.52
C ARG A 36 0.34 -12.47 -17.61
N ILE A 37 0.54 -13.77 -17.82
CA ILE A 37 -0.52 -14.77 -17.83
C ILE A 37 -0.51 -15.45 -16.46
N THR A 38 -1.66 -15.53 -15.82
CA THR A 38 -1.85 -16.25 -14.55
C THR A 38 -2.90 -17.33 -14.74
N SER A 39 -2.60 -18.54 -14.28
CA SER A 39 -3.57 -19.61 -14.14
C SER A 39 -3.69 -19.94 -12.66
N ALA A 40 -4.90 -20.03 -12.14
CA ALA A 40 -5.15 -20.33 -10.75
C ALA A 40 -6.16 -21.48 -10.66
N GLU A 41 -5.95 -22.38 -9.71
CA GLU A 41 -6.88 -23.43 -9.33
C GLU A 41 -7.11 -23.30 -7.81
N SER A 42 -8.35 -23.41 -7.38
CA SER A 42 -8.70 -23.41 -5.97
C SER A 42 -9.59 -24.61 -5.65
N VAL A 43 -9.36 -25.20 -4.51
CA VAL A 43 -10.09 -26.37 -4.02
C VAL A 43 -10.39 -26.19 -2.55
N LEU A 44 -11.61 -26.52 -2.15
CA LEU A 44 -11.98 -26.65 -0.74
C LEU A 44 -11.67 -28.07 -0.29
N LEU A 45 -10.84 -28.23 0.74
CA LEU A 45 -10.49 -29.49 1.35
C LEU A 45 -11.35 -29.76 2.58
N SER A 46 -11.96 -30.92 2.64
CA SER A 46 -12.62 -31.43 3.83
C SER A 46 -11.61 -31.97 4.84
N ARG A 47 -12.05 -32.21 6.08
CA ARG A 47 -11.19 -32.82 7.10
C ARG A 47 -10.64 -34.17 6.62
N ASN A 48 -9.34 -34.38 6.75
CA ASN A 48 -8.61 -35.58 6.32
C ASN A 48 -8.59 -35.83 4.79
N GLU A 49 -8.97 -34.84 3.99
CA GLU A 49 -8.83 -34.90 2.53
C GLU A 49 -7.44 -34.43 2.12
N SER A 50 -6.91 -35.05 1.05
CA SER A 50 -5.67 -34.64 0.41
C SER A 50 -5.89 -34.41 -1.07
N ARG A 51 -5.19 -33.40 -1.63
CA ARG A 51 -5.24 -33.06 -3.04
C ARG A 51 -3.84 -32.91 -3.60
N THR A 52 -3.64 -33.44 -4.80
CA THR A 52 -2.40 -33.26 -5.53
C THR A 52 -2.61 -32.24 -6.64
N PHE A 53 -1.80 -31.18 -6.63
CA PHE A 53 -1.74 -30.20 -7.71
C PHE A 53 -0.56 -30.50 -8.61
N ARG A 54 -0.74 -30.34 -9.91
CA ARG A 54 0.34 -30.44 -10.89
C ARG A 54 0.59 -29.05 -11.48
N PHE A 55 1.80 -28.58 -11.29
CA PHE A 55 2.25 -27.35 -11.92
C PHE A 55 2.70 -27.63 -13.34
N ASN A 56 2.04 -27.00 -14.30
CA ASN A 56 2.44 -26.98 -15.70
C ASN A 56 2.98 -25.59 -16.04
N PRO A 57 4.30 -25.42 -16.21
CA PRO A 57 4.87 -24.13 -16.56
C PRO A 57 4.35 -23.66 -17.92
N PHE A 58 4.15 -22.35 -18.05
CA PHE A 58 3.87 -21.78 -19.36
C PHE A 58 5.07 -21.99 -20.29
N LYS A 59 4.83 -22.15 -21.58
CA LYS A 59 5.88 -22.35 -22.59
C LYS A 59 6.69 -21.06 -22.84
N THR A 60 7.33 -20.54 -21.80
CA THR A 60 8.23 -19.38 -21.86
C THR A 60 9.57 -19.79 -21.28
N GLU A 61 10.66 -19.32 -21.86
CA GLU A 61 12.00 -19.70 -21.43
C GLU A 61 12.35 -19.20 -20.01
N ASP A 62 11.75 -18.07 -19.60
CA ASP A 62 12.03 -17.43 -18.32
C ASP A 62 10.76 -16.94 -17.61
N GLY A 63 10.82 -16.79 -16.30
CA GLY A 63 9.83 -16.04 -15.51
C GLY A 63 8.61 -16.85 -15.05
N ASN A 64 8.61 -18.18 -15.19
CA ASN A 64 7.58 -19.00 -14.58
C ASN A 64 7.76 -19.03 -13.06
N CYS A 65 6.70 -18.70 -12.33
CA CYS A 65 6.65 -18.94 -10.90
C CYS A 65 5.30 -19.58 -10.54
N ALA A 66 5.30 -20.40 -9.51
CA ALA A 66 4.11 -20.97 -8.92
C ALA A 66 4.17 -20.79 -7.41
N TRP A 67 3.02 -20.55 -6.83
CA TRP A 67 2.85 -20.54 -5.39
C TRP A 67 1.63 -21.34 -5.01
N LEU A 68 1.66 -21.92 -3.84
CA LEU A 68 0.55 -22.60 -3.21
C LEU A 68 0.18 -21.84 -1.95
N GLU A 69 -1.07 -21.50 -1.83
CA GLU A 69 -1.64 -20.90 -0.62
C GLU A 69 -2.61 -21.88 0.00
N ALA A 70 -2.45 -22.16 1.29
CA ALA A 70 -3.38 -22.97 2.06
C ALA A 70 -3.89 -22.12 3.22
N SER A 71 -5.20 -21.97 3.34
CA SER A 71 -5.84 -21.13 4.35
C SER A 71 -7.14 -21.75 4.83
N THR A 72 -7.49 -21.50 6.06
CA THR A 72 -8.82 -21.80 6.61
C THR A 72 -9.86 -20.75 6.27
N TYR A 73 -9.45 -19.64 5.67
CA TYR A 73 -10.30 -18.58 5.16
C TYR A 73 -10.42 -18.65 3.64
N PRO A 74 -11.47 -18.09 3.04
CA PRO A 74 -11.54 -17.93 1.59
C PRO A 74 -10.27 -17.25 1.07
N SER A 75 -9.72 -17.75 -0.02
CA SER A 75 -8.55 -17.13 -0.66
C SER A 75 -8.92 -15.77 -1.23
N ILE A 76 -8.52 -14.72 -0.54
CA ILE A 76 -8.72 -13.33 -0.98
C ILE A 76 -7.46 -12.81 -1.73
N GLY A 77 -6.43 -13.66 -1.84
CA GLY A 77 -5.17 -13.26 -2.46
C GLY A 77 -4.45 -12.14 -1.68
N TRP A 78 -4.34 -12.28 -0.37
CA TRP A 78 -3.77 -11.27 0.53
C TRP A 78 -2.43 -10.70 0.07
N ASN A 79 -1.53 -11.55 -0.43
CA ASN A 79 -0.23 -11.11 -0.93
C ASN A 79 -0.37 -10.26 -2.21
N SER A 80 -1.33 -10.57 -3.07
CA SER A 80 -1.63 -9.79 -4.28
C SER A 80 -2.26 -8.45 -3.92
N LEU A 81 -3.18 -8.44 -2.95
CA LEU A 81 -3.77 -7.22 -2.41
C LEU A 81 -2.69 -6.32 -1.80
N PHE A 82 -1.80 -6.87 -0.98
CA PHE A 82 -0.68 -6.13 -0.40
C PHE A 82 0.21 -5.53 -1.48
N SER A 83 0.57 -6.31 -2.52
CA SER A 83 1.38 -5.82 -3.63
C SER A 83 0.70 -4.68 -4.39
N TYR A 84 -0.61 -4.74 -4.57
CA TYR A 84 -1.40 -3.64 -5.15
C TYR A 84 -1.34 -2.41 -4.25
N MET A 85 -1.64 -2.56 -2.95
CA MET A 85 -1.65 -1.45 -2.00
C MET A 85 -0.27 -0.80 -1.82
N LYS A 86 0.80 -1.59 -1.84
CA LYS A 86 2.17 -1.10 -1.80
C LYS A 86 2.45 -0.11 -2.93
N ASN A 87 2.04 -0.45 -4.14
CA ASN A 87 2.28 0.34 -5.34
C ASN A 87 1.23 1.44 -5.59
N TYR A 88 0.25 1.56 -4.70
CA TYR A 88 -0.81 2.56 -4.81
C TYR A 88 -0.25 3.95 -4.51
N GLN A 89 -0.29 4.83 -5.52
CA GLN A 89 0.42 6.12 -5.50
C GLN A 89 -0.41 7.28 -4.95
N TYR A 90 -1.72 7.14 -4.91
CA TYR A 90 -2.59 8.20 -4.43
C TYR A 90 -2.51 8.30 -2.91
N THR A 91 -2.43 9.54 -2.41
CA THR A 91 -2.08 9.83 -1.01
C THR A 91 -2.97 10.87 -0.36
N CYS A 92 -4.24 11.04 -0.76
CA CYS A 92 -5.16 11.82 0.08
C CYS A 92 -5.31 11.15 1.45
N THR A 93 -5.80 11.86 2.44
CA THR A 93 -5.88 11.34 3.82
C THR A 93 -6.76 10.10 3.92
N GLU A 94 -7.86 10.04 3.14
CA GLU A 94 -8.71 8.85 3.04
C GLU A 94 -7.92 7.64 2.55
N GLN A 95 -7.25 7.78 1.41
CA GLN A 95 -6.49 6.70 0.79
C GLN A 95 -5.31 6.25 1.64
N LEU A 96 -4.63 7.21 2.28
CA LEU A 96 -3.53 6.92 3.18
C LEU A 96 -4.01 6.14 4.41
N SER A 97 -5.14 6.55 4.99
CA SER A 97 -5.75 5.86 6.13
C SER A 97 -6.25 4.46 5.75
N ALA A 98 -6.94 4.34 4.60
CA ALA A 98 -7.40 3.06 4.07
C ALA A 98 -6.24 2.11 3.77
N LYS A 99 -5.15 2.61 3.18
CA LYS A 99 -3.93 1.85 2.93
C LYS A 99 -3.33 1.35 4.24
N GLY A 100 -3.21 2.21 5.24
CA GLY A 100 -2.68 1.86 6.55
C GLY A 100 -3.52 0.79 7.25
N LEU A 101 -4.84 0.94 7.28
CA LEU A 101 -5.77 -0.05 7.86
C LEU A 101 -5.72 -1.38 7.10
N THR A 102 -5.71 -1.34 5.78
CA THR A 102 -5.60 -2.57 4.97
C THR A 102 -4.32 -3.32 5.26
N ILE A 103 -3.18 -2.61 5.32
CA ILE A 103 -1.88 -3.19 5.66
C ILE A 103 -1.93 -3.78 7.07
N LEU A 104 -2.44 -3.06 8.04
CA LEU A 104 -2.51 -3.46 9.44
C LEU A 104 -3.33 -4.75 9.61
N TYR A 105 -4.55 -4.77 9.06
CA TYR A 105 -5.44 -5.91 9.20
C TYR A 105 -5.05 -7.13 8.37
N SER A 106 -4.39 -6.93 7.22
CA SER A 106 -3.91 -8.05 6.39
C SER A 106 -2.61 -8.69 6.89
N MET A 107 -1.86 -8.00 7.75
CA MET A 107 -0.53 -8.42 8.18
C MET A 107 -0.44 -9.86 8.68
N PRO A 108 -1.38 -10.37 9.51
CA PRO A 108 -1.37 -11.77 9.95
C PRO A 108 -1.57 -12.79 8.82
N MET A 109 -2.09 -12.36 7.67
CA MET A 109 -2.41 -13.20 6.51
C MET A 109 -1.35 -13.12 5.41
N LEU A 110 -0.34 -12.25 5.59
CA LEU A 110 0.73 -12.08 4.62
C LEU A 110 1.82 -13.15 4.77
N SER A 111 2.54 -13.40 3.68
CA SER A 111 3.81 -14.14 3.76
C SER A 111 4.78 -13.39 4.69
N GLU A 112 5.74 -14.11 5.26
CA GLU A 112 6.73 -13.53 6.18
C GLU A 112 7.47 -12.32 5.57
N ALA A 113 7.86 -12.43 4.30
CA ALA A 113 8.52 -11.34 3.58
C ALA A 113 7.61 -10.11 3.44
N ASN A 114 6.36 -10.29 3.05
CA ASN A 114 5.40 -9.20 2.90
C ASN A 114 4.99 -8.60 4.26
N ALA A 115 4.86 -9.41 5.29
CA ALA A 115 4.59 -8.94 6.64
C ALA A 115 5.75 -8.08 7.20
N ALA A 116 6.99 -8.46 6.93
CA ALA A 116 8.16 -7.67 7.31
C ALA A 116 8.20 -6.33 6.56
N GLU A 117 7.81 -6.30 5.31
CA GLU A 117 7.71 -5.07 4.52
C GLU A 117 6.55 -4.19 5.00
N ALA A 118 5.38 -4.77 5.27
CA ALA A 118 4.21 -4.09 5.84
C ALA A 118 4.55 -3.36 7.14
N LYS A 119 5.32 -4.01 8.03
CA LYS A 119 5.80 -3.41 9.29
C LYS A 119 6.69 -2.20 9.07
N LYS A 120 7.45 -2.13 7.96
CA LYS A 120 8.29 -0.97 7.61
C LYS A 120 7.48 0.17 7.01
N MET A 121 6.43 -0.15 6.25
CA MET A 121 5.60 0.84 5.57
C MET A 121 4.68 1.61 6.53
N LEU A 122 4.17 0.96 7.56
CA LEU A 122 3.17 1.57 8.45
C LEU A 122 3.67 2.83 9.17
N PRO A 123 4.89 2.88 9.73
CA PRO A 123 5.45 4.11 10.32
C PRO A 123 5.55 5.28 9.33
N GLU A 124 5.85 5.02 8.06
CA GLU A 124 5.90 6.04 7.01
C GLU A 124 4.51 6.60 6.72
N ILE A 125 3.50 5.73 6.66
CA ILE A 125 2.10 6.11 6.50
C ILE A 125 1.65 6.98 7.68
N LEU A 126 1.95 6.58 8.90
CA LEU A 126 1.63 7.33 10.12
C LEU A 126 2.29 8.71 10.11
N THR A 127 3.57 8.79 9.75
CA THR A 127 4.30 10.06 9.65
C THR A 127 3.67 10.99 8.62
N SER A 128 3.31 10.47 7.45
CA SER A 128 2.60 11.23 6.42
C SER A 128 1.23 11.70 6.90
N LEU A 129 0.54 10.91 7.71
CA LEU A 129 -0.74 11.27 8.29
C LEU A 129 -0.60 12.39 9.32
N TYR A 130 0.44 12.37 10.17
CA TYR A 130 0.66 13.41 11.18
C TYR A 130 0.81 14.80 10.58
N SER A 131 1.44 14.92 9.41
CA SER A 131 1.61 16.20 8.72
C SER A 131 0.31 16.85 8.25
N ARG A 132 -0.81 16.14 8.33
CA ARG A 132 -2.15 16.59 7.91
C ARG A 132 -3.07 16.93 9.07
N GLN A 133 -2.60 16.72 10.29
CA GLN A 133 -3.38 17.13 11.45
C GLN A 133 -3.34 18.66 11.60
N LEU A 134 -4.52 19.26 11.64
CA LEU A 134 -4.69 20.69 11.83
C LEU A 134 -4.64 21.07 13.31
N SER A 135 -4.48 22.36 13.58
CA SER A 135 -4.38 22.89 14.95
C SER A 135 -5.59 22.59 15.83
N ASN A 136 -6.76 22.38 15.24
CA ASN A 136 -7.98 21.98 15.95
C ASN A 136 -8.02 20.48 16.31
N GLY A 137 -7.05 19.69 15.83
CA GLY A 137 -6.95 18.25 16.06
C GLY A 137 -7.61 17.35 15.01
N GLY A 138 -8.39 17.92 14.08
CA GLY A 138 -8.92 17.20 12.93
C GLY A 138 -7.89 17.07 11.81
N PHE A 139 -8.22 16.32 10.75
CA PHE A 139 -7.35 16.10 9.60
C PHE A 139 -7.91 16.75 8.35
N SER A 140 -7.02 17.32 7.55
CA SER A 140 -7.33 17.81 6.21
C SER A 140 -7.39 16.67 5.21
N TYR A 141 -8.15 16.86 4.10
CA TYR A 141 -8.26 15.87 3.03
C TYR A 141 -6.96 15.77 2.22
N TRP A 142 -6.34 16.90 1.91
CA TRP A 142 -5.09 16.99 1.16
C TRP A 142 -3.96 17.62 1.98
N PRO A 143 -2.69 17.32 1.67
CA PRO A 143 -1.57 18.01 2.28
C PRO A 143 -1.63 19.52 2.01
N GLY A 144 -1.42 20.32 3.07
CA GLY A 144 -1.43 21.79 2.97
C GLY A 144 -2.82 22.43 2.94
N ASP A 145 -3.88 21.64 2.94
CA ASP A 145 -5.23 22.16 3.11
C ASP A 145 -5.44 22.66 4.55
N THR A 146 -6.29 23.68 4.71
CA THR A 146 -6.58 24.32 6.00
C THR A 146 -7.94 23.92 6.59
N HIS A 147 -8.70 23.14 5.83
CA HIS A 147 -10.04 22.71 6.24
C HIS A 147 -10.02 21.29 6.78
N THR A 148 -10.69 21.09 7.90
CA THR A 148 -10.90 19.76 8.47
C THR A 148 -12.03 19.07 7.75
N ASP A 149 -11.81 17.83 7.37
CA ASP A 149 -12.83 16.94 6.85
C ASP A 149 -13.19 15.88 7.92
N GLU A 150 -14.48 15.75 8.23
CA GLU A 150 -14.96 14.89 9.32
C GLU A 150 -14.80 13.40 9.00
N TRP A 151 -14.99 13.04 7.74
CA TRP A 151 -14.86 11.64 7.27
C TRP A 151 -13.41 11.16 7.39
N VAL A 152 -12.48 11.89 6.77
CA VAL A 152 -11.07 11.49 6.82
C VAL A 152 -10.47 11.62 8.22
N THR A 153 -10.99 12.54 9.03
CA THR A 153 -10.61 12.67 10.46
C THR A 153 -10.99 11.41 11.24
N SER A 154 -12.15 10.84 10.96
CA SER A 154 -12.59 9.60 11.61
C SER A 154 -11.75 8.40 11.16
N MET A 155 -11.49 8.25 9.86
CA MET A 155 -10.65 7.19 9.32
C MET A 155 -9.20 7.27 9.83
N ALA A 156 -8.64 8.48 9.85
CA ALA A 156 -7.29 8.71 10.37
C ALA A 156 -7.19 8.31 11.85
N GLY A 157 -8.20 8.68 12.64
CA GLY A 157 -8.26 8.33 14.05
C GLY A 157 -8.37 6.82 14.27
N GLU A 158 -9.15 6.13 13.47
CA GLU A 158 -9.22 4.66 13.52
C GLU A 158 -7.85 4.03 13.27
N LEU A 159 -7.15 4.44 12.22
CA LEU A 159 -5.80 3.96 11.95
C LEU A 159 -4.84 4.21 13.12
N LEU A 160 -4.86 5.40 13.71
CA LEU A 160 -4.00 5.75 14.84
C LEU A 160 -4.26 4.84 16.06
N VAL A 161 -5.53 4.60 16.37
CA VAL A 161 -5.93 3.76 17.51
C VAL A 161 -5.55 2.31 17.28
N GLN A 162 -5.85 1.77 16.10
CA GLN A 162 -5.56 0.38 15.77
C GLN A 162 -4.05 0.13 15.66
N ALA A 163 -3.29 1.02 15.03
CA ALA A 163 -1.85 0.89 14.96
C ALA A 163 -1.21 0.89 16.36
N LYS A 164 -1.71 1.73 17.27
CA LYS A 164 -1.25 1.74 18.65
C LYS A 164 -1.61 0.44 19.39
N ALA A 165 -2.79 -0.11 19.17
CA ALA A 165 -3.24 -1.36 19.78
C ALA A 165 -2.36 -2.55 19.33
N GLU A 166 -1.91 -2.53 18.07
CA GLU A 166 -0.98 -3.53 17.50
C GLU A 166 0.50 -3.27 17.85
N GLY A 167 0.79 -2.32 18.74
CA GLY A 167 2.12 -2.08 19.30
C GLY A 167 3.04 -1.20 18.45
N PHE A 168 2.51 -0.50 17.44
CA PHE A 168 3.28 0.49 16.70
C PHE A 168 3.48 1.77 17.51
N ASP A 169 4.63 2.42 17.29
CA ASP A 169 4.91 3.71 17.91
C ASP A 169 4.06 4.80 17.26
N VAL A 170 3.00 5.19 17.93
CA VAL A 170 2.07 6.23 17.49
C VAL A 170 2.20 7.47 18.36
N ASN A 171 2.39 8.62 17.74
CA ASN A 171 2.53 9.89 18.43
C ASN A 171 1.29 10.16 19.33
N SER A 172 1.52 10.14 20.64
CA SER A 172 0.47 10.32 21.65
C SER A 172 -0.18 11.70 21.60
N GLY A 173 0.57 12.72 21.17
CA GLY A 173 0.05 14.10 21.00
C GLY A 173 -0.98 14.16 19.87
N VAL A 174 -0.72 13.47 18.75
CA VAL A 174 -1.64 13.40 17.62
C VAL A 174 -2.95 12.73 18.03
N ILE A 175 -2.89 11.59 18.74
CA ILE A 175 -4.09 10.92 19.26
C ILE A 175 -4.86 11.81 20.23
N LYS A 176 -4.16 12.50 21.15
CA LYS A 176 -4.79 13.38 22.13
C LYS A 176 -5.54 14.54 21.44
N ASN A 177 -4.93 15.16 20.47
CA ASN A 177 -5.53 16.26 19.70
C ASN A 177 -6.76 15.75 18.92
N TRP A 178 -6.64 14.61 18.23
CA TRP A 178 -7.76 13.99 17.55
C TRP A 178 -8.93 13.67 18.49
N LEU A 179 -8.67 13.08 19.65
CA LEU A 179 -9.70 12.79 20.65
C LEU A 179 -10.39 14.08 21.16
N SER A 180 -9.62 15.16 21.31
CA SER A 180 -10.18 16.44 21.72
C SER A 180 -11.11 17.01 20.66
N TYR A 181 -10.73 16.92 19.40
CA TYR A 181 -11.56 17.30 18.26
C TYR A 181 -12.85 16.48 18.22
N GLN A 182 -12.77 15.15 18.29
CA GLN A 182 -13.94 14.26 18.28
C GLN A 182 -14.91 14.55 19.42
N LYS A 183 -14.40 14.79 20.64
CA LYS A 183 -15.23 15.19 21.79
C LYS A 183 -15.96 16.50 21.55
N GLN A 184 -15.31 17.46 20.88
CA GLN A 184 -15.94 18.73 20.53
C GLN A 184 -17.03 18.54 19.48
N CYS A 185 -16.78 17.73 18.45
CA CYS A 185 -17.79 17.40 17.44
C CYS A 185 -19.03 16.77 18.08
N VAL A 186 -18.86 15.78 18.95
CA VAL A 186 -19.98 15.14 19.66
C VAL A 186 -20.77 16.13 20.51
N ARG A 187 -20.09 17.03 21.26
CA ARG A 187 -20.76 18.06 22.09
C ARG A 187 -21.55 19.06 21.25
N ASN A 188 -21.08 19.36 20.07
CA ASN A 188 -21.69 20.33 19.16
C ASN A 188 -22.66 19.70 18.18
N TYR A 189 -22.79 18.37 18.20
CA TYR A 189 -23.67 17.65 17.30
C TYR A 189 -25.13 18.06 17.55
N ARG A 190 -25.75 18.56 16.50
CA ARG A 190 -27.18 18.85 16.48
C ARG A 190 -27.81 17.96 15.40
N THR A 191 -28.78 17.17 15.79
CA THR A 191 -29.59 16.45 14.81
C THR A 191 -30.18 17.45 13.82
N ALA A 192 -29.81 17.33 12.55
CA ALA A 192 -30.50 18.07 11.50
C ALA A 192 -31.98 17.63 11.54
N LYS A 193 -32.89 18.58 11.71
CA LYS A 193 -34.29 18.27 11.51
C LYS A 193 -34.43 17.91 10.03
N VAL A 194 -34.68 16.64 9.77
CA VAL A 194 -35.10 16.18 8.44
C VAL A 194 -36.53 16.68 8.25
N TYR A 195 -36.71 17.67 7.38
CA TYR A 195 -38.00 18.10 6.92
C TYR A 195 -38.42 17.24 5.74
#